data_af43a76733214cb5bbd10ce743f5881f
#
_entry.id   af43a76733214cb5bbd10ce743f5881f
#
_cell.length_a   1.000
_cell.length_b   1.000
_cell.length_c   1.000
_cell.angle_alpha   90.00
_cell.angle_beta   90.00
_cell.angle_gamma   90.00
#
_symmetry.space_group_name_H-M   'P 1'
#
loop_
_entity.id
_entity.type
_entity.pdbx_description
1 polymer ?
#
loop_
_entity_poly.entity_id
_entity_poly.type
_entity_poly.pdbx_seq_one_letter_code
_entity_poly.pdbx_strand_id
1 'polypeptide(L)'
;PFLCYGSSLAYLKVFGKSEVTVQVGTRWVLFTDGEASLCVRRQGVDTFDVDAALPRQYQETVTVRTAEFIRELNYLKECASGFTKPYVRFTGNQLTMAVPGGKFRTGIQDSGRGSLSLGFDLRYMLDALKQFKDAPEIRVKLSGIFSPIVIEAEGRDDFALVLPVRLKEEMAA
;
A
#
# COMPACT_ATOMS: atom_id res chain seq x y z
N PRO A 1 -6.66 -20.57 6.97
CA PRO A 1 -6.82 -19.19 6.52
C PRO A 1 -8.28 -18.84 6.28
N PHE A 2 -8.65 -17.57 6.40
CA PHE A 2 -9.99 -17.06 6.09
C PHE A 2 -9.90 -15.63 5.58
N LEU A 3 -10.91 -15.19 4.82
CA LEU A 3 -11.08 -13.80 4.37
C LEU A 3 -12.33 -13.20 4.95
N CYS A 4 -12.25 -11.94 5.35
CA CYS A 4 -13.39 -11.12 5.75
C CYS A 4 -13.16 -9.67 5.26
N TYR A 5 -14.23 -8.86 5.27
CA TYR A 5 -14.09 -7.46 4.89
C TYR A 5 -13.25 -6.68 5.91
N GLY A 6 -12.31 -5.88 5.45
CA GLY A 6 -11.48 -5.03 6.32
C GLY A 6 -12.31 -4.06 7.19
N SER A 7 -13.46 -3.59 6.67
CA SER A 7 -14.41 -2.79 7.45
C SER A 7 -14.95 -3.52 8.68
N SER A 8 -15.13 -4.84 8.59
CA SER A 8 -15.55 -5.66 9.73
C SER A 8 -14.46 -5.80 10.77
N LEU A 9 -13.20 -5.86 10.36
CA LEU A 9 -12.04 -5.95 11.25
C LEU A 9 -11.81 -4.67 12.06
N ALA A 10 -12.31 -3.53 11.62
CA ALA A 10 -12.27 -2.28 12.38
C ALA A 10 -12.96 -2.38 13.75
N TYR A 11 -13.89 -3.31 13.91
CA TYR A 11 -14.58 -3.56 15.18
C TYR A 11 -13.77 -4.40 16.18
N LEU A 12 -12.65 -5.02 15.77
CA LEU A 12 -11.76 -5.75 16.69
C LEU A 12 -11.20 -4.87 17.82
N LYS A 13 -11.21 -3.55 17.64
CA LYS A 13 -10.83 -2.58 18.69
C LYS A 13 -11.67 -2.73 19.98
N VAL A 14 -12.84 -3.38 19.94
CA VAL A 14 -13.68 -3.64 21.12
C VAL A 14 -12.94 -4.48 22.17
N PHE A 15 -12.03 -5.35 21.72
CA PHE A 15 -11.26 -6.21 22.60
C PHE A 15 -10.04 -5.51 23.24
N GLY A 16 -9.73 -4.27 22.85
CA GLY A 16 -8.59 -3.53 23.39
C GLY A 16 -7.27 -4.26 23.18
N LYS A 17 -6.61 -4.66 24.27
CA LYS A 17 -5.38 -5.43 24.29
C LYS A 17 -5.55 -6.89 24.75
N SER A 18 -6.80 -7.35 24.88
CA SER A 18 -7.11 -8.72 25.33
C SER A 18 -6.67 -9.73 24.28
N GLU A 19 -6.28 -10.92 24.74
CA GLU A 19 -6.12 -12.06 23.86
C GLU A 19 -7.49 -12.49 23.34
N VAL A 20 -7.57 -12.79 22.05
CA VAL A 20 -8.81 -13.10 21.37
C VAL A 20 -8.75 -14.51 20.80
N THR A 21 -9.70 -15.35 21.19
CA THR A 21 -9.94 -16.65 20.56
C THR A 21 -10.66 -16.46 19.24
N VAL A 22 -10.16 -17.10 18.18
CA VAL A 22 -10.75 -17.04 16.84
C VAL A 22 -11.29 -18.39 16.44
N GLN A 23 -12.60 -18.47 16.22
CA GLN A 23 -13.28 -19.67 15.71
C GLN A 23 -13.71 -19.43 14.26
N VAL A 24 -13.26 -20.31 13.35
CA VAL A 24 -13.53 -20.18 11.92
C VAL A 24 -14.59 -21.19 11.50
N GLY A 25 -15.78 -20.70 11.20
CA GLY A 25 -16.88 -21.48 10.66
C GLY A 25 -16.92 -21.42 9.13
N THR A 26 -17.92 -22.07 8.53
CA THR A 26 -18.12 -22.07 7.06
C THR A 26 -18.52 -20.72 6.51
N ARG A 27 -19.35 -19.96 7.21
CA ARG A 27 -19.89 -18.66 6.78
C ARG A 27 -19.49 -17.49 7.68
N TRP A 28 -19.00 -17.78 8.89
CA TRP A 28 -18.73 -16.80 9.92
C TRP A 28 -17.38 -17.06 10.56
N VAL A 29 -16.77 -15.98 11.04
CA VAL A 29 -15.62 -16.01 11.93
C VAL A 29 -16.03 -15.32 13.21
N LEU A 30 -15.85 -16.02 14.33
CA LEU A 30 -16.14 -15.51 15.67
C LEU A 30 -14.82 -15.15 16.35
N PHE A 31 -14.77 -13.94 16.86
CA PHE A 31 -13.70 -13.44 17.73
C PHE A 31 -14.28 -13.25 19.12
N THR A 32 -13.63 -13.73 20.17
CA THR A 32 -14.11 -13.56 21.55
C THR A 32 -12.95 -13.54 22.55
N ASP A 33 -13.06 -12.71 23.59
CA ASP A 33 -12.18 -12.69 24.75
C ASP A 33 -12.85 -13.26 26.02
N GLY A 34 -14.08 -13.80 25.86
CA GLY A 34 -14.89 -14.33 26.94
C GLY A 34 -15.92 -13.33 27.50
N GLU A 35 -15.67 -12.04 27.38
CA GLU A 35 -16.60 -10.97 27.80
C GLU A 35 -17.34 -10.37 26.60
N ALA A 36 -16.63 -10.13 25.52
CA ALA A 36 -17.18 -9.63 24.27
C ALA A 36 -17.05 -10.65 23.14
N SER A 37 -17.92 -10.55 22.16
CA SER A 37 -17.87 -11.39 20.97
C SER A 37 -18.18 -10.57 19.72
N LEU A 38 -17.38 -10.76 18.68
CA LEU A 38 -17.55 -10.18 17.36
C LEU A 38 -17.71 -11.31 16.34
N CYS A 39 -18.86 -11.37 15.70
CA CYS A 39 -19.11 -12.31 14.61
C CYS A 39 -19.08 -11.57 13.27
N VAL A 40 -18.18 -11.96 12.38
CA VAL A 40 -18.04 -11.36 11.04
C VAL A 40 -18.32 -12.38 9.95
N ARG A 41 -18.82 -11.90 8.82
CA ARG A 41 -19.08 -12.78 7.68
C ARG A 41 -17.75 -13.18 7.02
N ARG A 42 -17.55 -14.49 6.88
CA ARG A 42 -16.47 -15.04 6.07
C ARG A 42 -16.79 -14.87 4.57
N GLN A 43 -15.79 -14.44 3.80
CA GLN A 43 -15.91 -14.41 2.35
C GLN A 43 -15.82 -15.83 1.79
N GLY A 44 -16.67 -16.13 0.82
CA GLY A 44 -16.72 -17.45 0.17
C GLY A 44 -15.69 -17.61 -0.97
N VAL A 45 -14.68 -16.78 -1.03
CA VAL A 45 -13.60 -16.85 -2.01
C VAL A 45 -12.36 -17.48 -1.38
N ASP A 46 -11.53 -18.09 -2.21
CA ASP A 46 -10.24 -18.62 -1.78
C ASP A 46 -9.36 -17.49 -1.24
N THR A 47 -8.50 -17.82 -0.29
CA THR A 47 -7.53 -16.88 0.24
C THR A 47 -6.54 -16.51 -0.87
N PHE A 48 -6.25 -15.21 -0.99
CA PHE A 48 -5.22 -14.76 -1.89
C PHE A 48 -3.85 -15.29 -1.43
N ASP A 49 -3.14 -15.95 -2.33
CA ASP A 49 -1.79 -16.41 -2.06
C ASP A 49 -0.82 -15.21 -2.18
N VAL A 50 -0.49 -14.64 -1.02
CA VAL A 50 0.39 -13.48 -0.93
C VAL A 50 1.80 -13.84 -1.34
N ASP A 51 2.28 -15.04 -0.98
CA ASP A 51 3.63 -15.50 -1.30
C ASP A 51 3.82 -15.69 -2.80
N ALA A 52 2.79 -16.18 -3.49
CA ALA A 52 2.80 -16.29 -4.95
C ALA A 52 2.77 -14.91 -5.65
N ALA A 53 2.25 -13.87 -4.99
CA ALA A 53 2.21 -12.52 -5.53
C ALA A 53 3.51 -11.74 -5.31
N LEU A 54 4.36 -12.18 -4.38
CA LEU A 54 5.63 -11.53 -4.10
C LEU A 54 6.62 -11.78 -5.25
N PRO A 55 7.26 -10.73 -5.78
CA PRO A 55 8.33 -10.89 -6.74
C PRO A 55 9.51 -11.66 -6.15
N ARG A 56 10.05 -12.61 -6.88
CA ARG A 56 11.22 -13.40 -6.45
C ARG A 56 12.53 -12.62 -6.50
N GLN A 57 12.59 -11.59 -7.34
CA GLN A 57 13.77 -10.75 -7.53
C GLN A 57 13.35 -9.30 -7.71
N TYR A 58 14.15 -8.38 -7.21
CA TYR A 58 13.96 -6.95 -7.35
C TYR A 58 15.06 -6.36 -8.23
N GLN A 59 14.67 -5.56 -9.22
CA GLN A 59 15.61 -4.86 -10.10
C GLN A 59 16.17 -3.62 -9.42
N GLU A 60 15.33 -2.96 -8.63
CA GLU A 60 15.70 -1.73 -7.92
C GLU A 60 15.11 -1.74 -6.50
N THR A 61 15.84 -1.13 -5.59
CA THR A 61 15.37 -0.82 -4.24
C THR A 61 15.68 0.64 -3.97
N VAL A 62 14.65 1.41 -3.69
CA VAL A 62 14.76 2.84 -3.36
C VAL A 62 14.46 3.01 -1.89
N THR A 63 15.43 3.52 -1.13
CA THR A 63 15.23 3.85 0.29
C THR A 63 14.82 5.31 0.40
N VAL A 64 13.69 5.56 1.05
CA VAL A 64 13.14 6.90 1.20
C VAL A 64 12.77 7.18 2.65
N ARG A 65 12.89 8.43 3.08
CA ARG A 65 12.38 8.87 4.38
C ARG A 65 10.86 8.82 4.36
N THR A 66 10.27 8.05 5.26
CA THR A 66 8.83 7.77 5.29
C THR A 66 8.00 9.05 5.38
N ALA A 67 8.35 9.94 6.30
CA ALA A 67 7.62 11.20 6.50
C ALA A 67 7.68 12.10 5.26
N GLU A 68 8.83 12.15 4.58
CA GLU A 68 9.02 12.91 3.35
C GLU A 68 8.17 12.34 2.22
N PHE A 69 8.22 11.03 2.02
CA PHE A 69 7.45 10.37 0.96
C PHE A 69 5.94 10.58 1.16
N ILE A 70 5.44 10.41 2.38
CA ILE A 70 4.04 10.67 2.72
C ILE A 70 3.67 12.14 2.49
N ARG A 71 4.55 13.09 2.84
CA ARG A 71 4.31 14.52 2.63
C ARG A 71 4.16 14.84 1.15
N GLU A 72 5.07 14.35 0.31
CA GLU A 72 5.06 14.61 -1.13
C GLU A 72 3.83 13.97 -1.82
N LEU A 73 3.44 12.77 -1.39
CA LEU A 73 2.21 12.15 -1.88
C LEU A 73 0.94 12.90 -1.43
N ASN A 74 0.90 13.42 -0.20
CA ASN A 74 -0.21 14.26 0.24
C ASN A 74 -0.27 15.59 -0.54
N TYR A 75 0.86 16.19 -0.86
CA TYR A 75 0.89 17.36 -1.75
C TYR A 75 0.23 17.03 -3.10
N LEU A 76 0.61 15.92 -3.74
CA LEU A 76 -0.02 15.48 -4.99
C LEU A 76 -1.51 15.17 -4.81
N LYS A 77 -1.92 14.64 -3.65
CA LYS A 77 -3.33 14.37 -3.35
C LYS A 77 -4.17 15.65 -3.32
N GLU A 78 -3.65 16.71 -2.70
CA GLU A 78 -4.34 18.01 -2.71
C GLU A 78 -4.45 18.58 -4.13
N CYS A 79 -3.38 18.45 -4.93
CA CYS A 79 -3.41 18.82 -6.34
C CYS A 79 -4.40 17.97 -7.16
N ALA A 80 -4.67 16.73 -6.72
CA ALA A 80 -5.60 15.81 -7.37
C ALA A 80 -7.06 15.97 -6.94
N SER A 81 -7.37 16.97 -6.12
CA SER A 81 -8.74 17.21 -5.66
C SER A 81 -9.70 17.33 -6.83
N GLY A 82 -10.72 16.48 -6.85
CA GLY A 82 -11.69 16.41 -7.96
C GLY A 82 -11.37 15.41 -9.08
N PHE A 83 -10.20 14.77 -9.07
CA PHE A 83 -9.85 13.73 -10.06
C PHE A 83 -10.25 12.34 -9.59
N THR A 84 -10.89 11.58 -10.49
CA THR A 84 -11.35 10.22 -10.18
C THR A 84 -10.21 9.17 -10.19
N LYS A 85 -9.12 9.44 -10.90
CA LYS A 85 -7.97 8.53 -11.10
C LYS A 85 -6.66 9.26 -10.84
N PRO A 86 -6.27 9.47 -9.57
CA PRO A 86 -5.04 10.15 -9.21
C PRO A 86 -3.84 9.20 -9.36
N TYR A 87 -3.43 8.97 -10.60
CA TYR A 87 -2.28 8.12 -10.89
C TYR A 87 -1.00 8.94 -10.83
N VAL A 88 -0.01 8.41 -10.13
CA VAL A 88 1.32 9.00 -9.98
C VAL A 88 2.33 8.14 -10.70
N ARG A 89 3.21 8.76 -11.46
CA ARG A 89 4.43 8.14 -11.97
C ARG A 89 5.54 8.32 -10.95
N PHE A 90 6.22 7.24 -10.66
CA PHE A 90 7.44 7.21 -9.87
C PHE A 90 8.61 6.83 -10.76
N THR A 91 9.64 7.65 -10.78
CA THR A 91 10.89 7.40 -11.53
C THR A 91 12.06 7.86 -10.68
N GLY A 92 12.86 6.92 -10.20
CA GLY A 92 13.98 7.23 -9.29
C GLY A 92 13.51 7.96 -8.05
N ASN A 93 13.82 9.25 -7.96
CA ASN A 93 13.43 10.12 -6.85
C ASN A 93 12.33 11.14 -7.22
N GLN A 94 11.66 10.95 -8.35
CA GLN A 94 10.65 11.89 -8.83
C GLN A 94 9.26 11.28 -8.85
N LEU A 95 8.29 12.05 -8.33
CA LEU A 95 6.87 11.78 -8.42
C LEU A 95 6.25 12.77 -9.41
N THR A 96 5.53 12.27 -10.38
CA THR A 96 4.84 13.09 -11.38
C THR A 96 3.38 12.66 -11.49
N MET A 97 2.46 13.61 -11.45
CA MET A 97 1.04 13.39 -11.68
C MET A 97 0.56 14.28 -12.82
N ALA A 98 0.00 13.68 -13.87
CA ALA A 98 -0.64 14.42 -14.94
C ALA A 98 -2.10 14.70 -14.59
N VAL A 99 -2.55 15.91 -14.86
CA VAL A 99 -3.92 16.37 -14.72
C VAL A 99 -4.36 17.09 -15.98
N PRO A 100 -5.66 17.24 -16.26
CA PRO A 100 -6.11 18.08 -17.35
C PRO A 100 -5.52 19.50 -17.23
N GLY A 101 -4.79 19.93 -18.25
CA GLY A 101 -4.15 21.25 -18.29
C GLY A 101 -2.75 21.34 -17.71
N GLY A 102 -2.15 20.24 -17.22
CA GLY A 102 -0.78 20.31 -16.70
C GLY A 102 -0.24 19.06 -16.02
N LYS A 103 0.92 19.22 -15.39
CA LYS A 103 1.58 18.18 -14.62
C LYS A 103 2.07 18.77 -13.29
N PHE A 104 1.82 18.04 -12.21
CA PHE A 104 2.44 18.31 -10.91
C PHE A 104 3.65 17.39 -10.73
N ARG A 105 4.75 17.95 -10.24
CA ARG A 105 5.98 17.23 -9.99
C ARG A 105 6.49 17.56 -8.59
N THR A 106 7.01 16.53 -7.92
CA THR A 106 7.75 16.71 -6.67
C THR A 106 8.89 15.70 -6.62
N GLY A 107 9.92 16.00 -5.85
CA GLY A 107 11.07 15.14 -5.65
C GLY A 107 11.13 14.61 -4.23
N ILE A 108 11.73 13.45 -4.07
CA ILE A 108 12.07 12.85 -2.78
C ILE A 108 13.59 12.66 -2.72
N GLN A 109 14.16 12.81 -1.52
CA GLN A 109 15.54 12.44 -1.29
C GLN A 109 15.60 10.94 -1.05
N ASP A 110 16.33 10.22 -1.89
CA ASP A 110 16.53 8.80 -1.76
C ASP A 110 18.03 8.46 -1.66
N SER A 111 18.31 7.25 -1.25
CA SER A 111 19.66 6.67 -1.25
C SER A 111 19.98 5.89 -2.52
N GLY A 112 19.03 5.75 -3.44
CA GLY A 112 19.14 4.98 -4.67
C GLY A 112 19.03 5.84 -5.92
N ARG A 113 19.70 5.40 -7.00
CA ARG A 113 19.55 5.96 -8.36
C ARG A 113 18.71 4.99 -9.18
N GLY A 114 17.41 4.98 -8.92
CA GLY A 114 16.48 4.16 -9.68
C GLY A 114 16.27 4.71 -11.08
N SER A 115 16.20 3.83 -12.07
CA SER A 115 15.88 4.16 -13.46
C SER A 115 14.49 3.65 -13.87
N LEU A 116 13.93 2.73 -13.08
CA LEU A 116 12.64 2.14 -13.37
C LEU A 116 11.52 3.17 -13.21
N SER A 117 10.70 3.29 -14.25
CA SER A 117 9.54 4.19 -14.27
C SER A 117 8.26 3.39 -14.23
N LEU A 118 7.44 3.58 -13.21
CA LEU A 118 6.17 2.89 -13.05
C LEU A 118 5.08 3.83 -12.54
N GLY A 119 3.83 3.42 -12.71
CA GLY A 119 2.67 4.15 -12.20
C GLY A 119 1.99 3.44 -11.05
N PHE A 120 1.40 4.21 -10.14
CA PHE A 120 0.55 3.67 -9.08
C PHE A 120 -0.63 4.61 -8.80
N ASP A 121 -1.67 4.05 -8.17
CA ASP A 121 -2.78 4.85 -7.64
C ASP A 121 -2.33 5.48 -6.30
N LEU A 122 -2.40 6.80 -6.25
CA LEU A 122 -2.00 7.61 -5.10
C LEU A 122 -2.69 7.20 -3.78
N ARG A 123 -3.97 6.81 -3.87
CA ARG A 123 -4.76 6.44 -2.70
C ARG A 123 -4.27 5.14 -2.09
N TYR A 124 -4.02 4.13 -2.93
CA TYR A 124 -3.51 2.83 -2.46
C TYR A 124 -2.09 2.94 -1.91
N MET A 125 -1.25 3.78 -2.52
CA MET A 125 0.09 4.03 -1.98
C MET A 125 0.02 4.70 -0.61
N LEU A 126 -0.80 5.75 -0.45
CA LEU A 126 -0.98 6.39 0.85
C LEU A 126 -1.58 5.46 1.90
N ASP A 127 -2.51 4.58 1.51
CA ASP A 127 -3.07 3.58 2.43
C ASP A 127 -2.02 2.55 2.86
N ALA A 128 -1.18 2.09 1.95
CA ALA A 128 -0.08 1.19 2.26
C ALA A 128 0.93 1.82 3.23
N LEU A 129 1.24 3.11 3.06
CA LEU A 129 2.20 3.82 3.90
C LEU A 129 1.71 4.11 5.32
N LYS A 130 0.41 4.04 5.59
CA LYS A 130 -0.16 4.28 6.93
C LYS A 130 0.43 3.37 8.00
N GLN A 131 0.74 2.11 7.65
CA GLN A 131 1.32 1.15 8.59
C GLN A 131 2.79 1.40 8.90
N PHE A 132 3.49 2.18 8.05
CA PHE A 132 4.92 2.48 8.20
C PHE A 132 5.20 3.89 8.74
N LYS A 133 4.19 4.67 9.10
CA LYS A 133 4.37 6.07 9.50
C LYS A 133 5.34 6.28 10.68
N ASP A 134 5.50 5.25 11.51
CA ASP A 134 6.39 5.26 12.68
C ASP A 134 7.82 4.80 12.33
N ALA A 135 8.05 4.27 11.12
CA ALA A 135 9.38 3.92 10.62
C ALA A 135 10.06 5.17 10.04
N PRO A 136 11.33 5.45 10.38
CA PRO A 136 12.04 6.61 9.85
C PRO A 136 12.25 6.52 8.33
N GLU A 137 12.53 5.31 7.84
CA GLU A 137 12.77 5.01 6.44
C GLU A 137 12.03 3.76 6.01
N ILE A 138 11.68 3.72 4.74
CA ILE A 138 11.12 2.54 4.06
C ILE A 138 11.94 2.21 2.83
N ARG A 139 11.90 0.94 2.46
CA ARG A 139 12.45 0.42 1.22
C ARG A 139 11.30 0.14 0.25
N VAL A 140 11.34 0.82 -0.89
CA VAL A 140 10.41 0.62 -2.02
C VAL A 140 11.12 -0.27 -3.03
N LYS A 141 10.69 -1.54 -3.12
CA LYS A 141 11.30 -2.57 -3.95
C LYS A 141 10.52 -2.75 -5.24
N LEU A 142 11.21 -2.68 -6.35
CA LEU A 142 10.65 -2.69 -7.70
C LEU A 142 11.25 -3.85 -8.50
N SER A 143 10.38 -4.65 -9.15
CA SER A 143 10.79 -5.80 -9.97
C SER A 143 10.52 -5.59 -11.46
N GLY A 144 9.74 -4.57 -11.81
CA GLY A 144 9.37 -4.25 -13.18
C GLY A 144 8.13 -3.36 -13.21
N ILE A 145 7.83 -2.81 -14.38
CA ILE A 145 6.75 -1.83 -14.58
C ILE A 145 5.34 -2.40 -14.38
N PHE A 146 5.21 -3.73 -14.39
CA PHE A 146 3.93 -4.45 -14.19
C PHE A 146 3.93 -5.33 -12.94
N SER A 147 5.03 -5.38 -12.23
CA SER A 147 5.17 -6.18 -11.00
C SER A 147 4.69 -5.38 -9.80
N PRO A 148 4.17 -6.03 -8.75
CA PRO A 148 3.82 -5.35 -7.52
C PRO A 148 5.00 -4.56 -6.94
N ILE A 149 4.68 -3.38 -6.42
CA ILE A 149 5.59 -2.57 -5.61
C ILE A 149 5.54 -3.14 -4.20
N VAL A 150 6.69 -3.53 -3.65
CA VAL A 150 6.78 -4.02 -2.28
C VAL A 150 7.36 -2.92 -1.41
N ILE A 151 6.71 -2.65 -0.29
CA ILE A 151 7.14 -1.65 0.69
C ILE A 151 7.41 -2.36 2.00
N GLU A 152 8.59 -2.16 2.55
CA GLU A 152 8.99 -2.70 3.85
C GLU A 152 9.81 -1.69 4.63
N ALA A 153 9.94 -1.89 5.95
CA ALA A 153 10.82 -1.10 6.80
C ALA A 153 11.81 -2.02 7.52
N GLU A 154 12.98 -1.50 7.84
CA GLU A 154 14.00 -2.25 8.55
C GLU A 154 13.52 -2.65 9.96
N GLY A 155 13.83 -3.89 10.35
CA GLY A 155 13.44 -4.44 11.66
C GLY A 155 11.95 -4.80 11.79
N ARG A 156 11.20 -4.82 10.68
CA ARG A 156 9.79 -5.23 10.64
C ARG A 156 9.60 -6.44 9.73
N ASP A 157 8.71 -7.33 10.15
CA ASP A 157 8.35 -8.54 9.38
C ASP A 157 7.15 -8.30 8.46
N ASP A 158 6.44 -7.18 8.64
CA ASP A 158 5.32 -6.80 7.81
C ASP A 158 5.77 -6.03 6.55
N PHE A 159 4.98 -6.17 5.50
CA PHE A 159 5.18 -5.46 4.24
C PHE A 159 3.85 -5.06 3.63
N ALA A 160 3.89 -4.14 2.67
CA ALA A 160 2.74 -3.80 1.86
C ALA A 160 3.00 -4.06 0.39
N LEU A 161 1.94 -4.45 -0.34
CA LEU A 161 1.94 -4.60 -1.78
C LEU A 161 1.04 -3.53 -2.40
N VAL A 162 1.59 -2.79 -3.36
CA VAL A 162 0.83 -1.86 -4.19
C VAL A 162 0.94 -2.29 -5.65
N LEU A 163 -0.20 -2.56 -6.27
CA LEU A 163 -0.22 -2.94 -7.68
C LEU A 163 0.06 -1.72 -8.57
N PRO A 164 0.91 -1.87 -9.60
CA PRO A 164 1.16 -0.80 -10.54
C PRO A 164 -0.06 -0.56 -11.42
N VAL A 165 -0.19 0.65 -11.96
CA VAL A 165 -1.18 1.02 -12.96
C VAL A 165 -0.50 1.33 -14.29
N ARG A 166 -1.17 0.98 -15.38
CA ARG A 166 -0.73 1.39 -16.72
C ARG A 166 -0.98 2.88 -16.89
N LEU A 167 0.08 3.63 -17.09
CA LEU A 167 0.00 5.04 -17.43
C LEU A 167 -0.24 5.19 -18.94
N LYS A 168 -1.15 6.09 -19.32
CA LYS A 168 -1.29 6.46 -20.74
C LYS A 168 -0.02 7.20 -21.21
N GLU A 169 0.25 7.15 -22.52
CA GLU A 169 1.44 7.78 -23.13
C GLU A 169 1.52 9.29 -22.85
N GLU A 170 0.40 9.98 -22.75
CA GLU A 170 0.33 11.41 -22.39
C GLU A 170 0.97 11.72 -21.01
N MET A 171 1.08 10.72 -20.12
CA MET A 171 1.83 10.81 -18.87
C MET A 171 3.29 10.38 -19.05
N ALA A 172 3.69 9.97 -20.27
CA ALA A 172 5.00 9.41 -20.57
C ALA A 172 6.03 10.46 -20.98
N ALA A 173 5.58 11.64 -21.40
CA ALA A 173 6.44 12.73 -21.88
C ALA A 173 6.72 13.80 -20.80
#